data_aa31f56bd063147328ccc2775c394829
#
_entry.id   aa31f56bd063147328ccc2775c394829
#
_cell.length_a   1.000
_cell.length_b   1.000
_cell.length_c   1.000
_cell.angle_alpha   90.00
_cell.angle_beta   90.00
_cell.angle_gamma   90.00
#
_symmetry.space_group_name_H-M   'P 1'
#
loop_
_entity.id
_entity.type
_entity.pdbx_description
1 polymer ?
#
loop_
_entity_poly.entity_id
_entity_poly.type
_entity_poly.pdbx_seq_one_letter_code
_entity_poly.pdbx_strand_id
1 'polypeptide(L)'
;VGSEMCIRDSPNDPSWINRDRFVLSNGHGSMLLYSLLHLSGYDLSLDEIKNFRQLHSKTPGHPEFGYAPGVETTTGPLGQGLANAVGMAIAEKVLADQFNKKDHQVIDHFTYVFIGDGCLMEGISHEVCSLAGTLGLGKLIVFYDDNGISIDGEVDAWFSDDTKKRFESYGWHVLDTIDGHNSEEISQAIIDAQKQVNKPTLICCKTIIGFGSPNKQGKEDCHGAALGEEEVKLTRKALGWEYDPFVIPQEIYDKWDAKVSGKKKNDEWDLLFSSYSDHYPELAAELKRRMEGRLPEHFDQLSNDYIIQCQEKAEKIASRKASQNCLNAFGPLLPELLGGSADLAGSNLTIWNGSKPIDSNDASGNYIFYGVREFGMSAIMNGISLHGGFINYGATFLMFMEYARNAVRMAALMKKRSIFIYTHDSIGLG
;
A
#
# COMPACT_ATOMS: atom_id res chain seq x y z
N VAL A 1 13.86 -13.68 -8.47
CA VAL A 1 12.55 -13.92 -7.84
C VAL A 1 11.57 -14.21 -8.95
N GLY A 2 10.95 -15.40 -8.97
CA GLY A 2 10.00 -15.82 -10.01
C GLY A 2 8.65 -15.07 -9.95
N SER A 3 8.69 -13.77 -9.67
CA SER A 3 7.51 -12.95 -9.46
C SER A 3 6.73 -12.61 -10.72
N GLU A 4 7.36 -12.74 -11.91
CA GLU A 4 6.75 -12.32 -13.17
C GLU A 4 5.50 -13.10 -13.56
N MET A 5 5.42 -14.36 -13.18
CA MET A 5 4.22 -15.17 -13.46
C MET A 5 3.08 -14.93 -12.46
N CYS A 6 3.35 -14.28 -11.34
CA CYS A 6 2.42 -14.13 -10.23
C CYS A 6 1.87 -12.71 -10.06
N ILE A 7 2.56 -11.69 -10.59
CA ILE A 7 2.13 -10.29 -10.50
C ILE A 7 1.39 -9.90 -11.78
N ARG A 8 0.25 -9.26 -11.61
CA ARG A 8 -0.56 -8.67 -12.68
C ARG A 8 -0.22 -7.20 -12.79
N ASP A 9 0.64 -6.84 -13.71
CA ASP A 9 0.95 -5.44 -14.03
C ASP A 9 1.13 -5.25 -15.53
N SER A 10 1.28 -4.00 -15.97
CA SER A 10 1.56 -3.63 -17.34
C SER A 10 2.52 -2.45 -17.38
N PRO A 11 3.81 -2.65 -17.70
CA PRO A 11 4.77 -1.56 -17.80
C PRO A 11 4.35 -0.46 -18.78
N ASN A 12 3.54 -0.80 -19.80
CA ASN A 12 3.00 0.14 -20.77
C ASN A 12 1.81 0.95 -20.22
N ASP A 13 1.15 0.47 -19.16
CA ASP A 13 0.07 1.16 -18.46
C ASP A 13 0.23 1.03 -16.93
N PRO A 14 1.16 1.78 -16.34
CA PRO A 14 1.38 1.76 -14.89
C PRO A 14 0.19 2.32 -14.08
N SER A 15 -0.83 2.85 -14.76
CA SER A 15 -2.08 3.34 -14.16
C SER A 15 -3.25 2.36 -14.26
N TRP A 16 -3.04 1.19 -14.87
CA TRP A 16 -4.09 0.18 -15.03
C TRP A 16 -4.83 -0.10 -13.72
N ILE A 17 -6.16 0.03 -13.75
CA ILE A 17 -7.01 -0.03 -12.56
C ILE A 17 -6.83 -1.35 -11.80
N ASN A 18 -6.83 -2.48 -12.51
CA ASN A 18 -6.78 -3.82 -11.92
C ASN A 18 -5.36 -4.43 -11.88
N ARG A 19 -4.32 -3.58 -11.92
CA ARG A 19 -2.95 -4.06 -11.68
C ARG A 19 -2.75 -4.45 -10.23
N ASP A 20 -1.90 -5.42 -9.96
CA ASP A 20 -1.41 -5.68 -8.61
C ASP A 20 -0.58 -4.48 -8.08
N ARG A 21 -0.52 -4.32 -6.79
CA ARG A 21 0.26 -3.28 -6.13
C ARG A 21 1.48 -3.90 -5.46
N PHE A 22 2.65 -3.30 -5.68
CA PHE A 22 3.87 -3.70 -4.99
C PHE A 22 4.40 -2.58 -4.12
N VAL A 23 4.60 -2.86 -2.84
CA VAL A 23 5.11 -1.91 -1.85
C VAL A 23 6.40 -2.41 -1.23
N LEU A 24 7.47 -1.64 -1.36
CA LEU A 24 8.73 -1.88 -0.66
C LEU A 24 8.72 -1.07 0.65
N SER A 25 8.25 -1.67 1.75
CA SER A 25 8.15 -0.98 3.05
C SER A 25 9.51 -0.77 3.71
N ASN A 26 10.47 -1.67 3.49
CA ASN A 26 11.88 -1.49 3.80
C ASN A 26 12.57 -0.65 2.70
N GLY A 27 12.15 0.61 2.59
CA GLY A 27 12.48 1.51 1.47
C GLY A 27 13.96 1.78 1.24
N HIS A 28 14.83 1.48 2.20
CA HIS A 28 16.29 1.54 2.03
C HIS A 28 16.82 0.50 1.04
N GLY A 29 16.06 -0.56 0.73
CA GLY A 29 16.31 -1.52 -0.35
C GLY A 29 15.89 -1.03 -1.74
N SER A 30 15.76 0.27 -1.94
CA SER A 30 15.17 0.93 -3.13
C SER A 30 15.76 0.48 -4.46
N MET A 31 17.05 0.18 -4.52
CA MET A 31 17.70 -0.28 -5.75
C MET A 31 17.12 -1.60 -6.27
N LEU A 32 16.64 -2.47 -5.38
CA LEU A 32 15.90 -3.68 -5.79
C LEU A 32 14.69 -3.29 -6.64
N LEU A 33 13.86 -2.38 -6.13
CA LEU A 33 12.66 -1.92 -6.84
C LEU A 33 13.00 -1.25 -8.17
N TYR A 34 13.98 -0.33 -8.18
CA TYR A 34 14.37 0.36 -9.42
C TYR A 34 14.95 -0.59 -10.47
N SER A 35 15.76 -1.55 -10.05
CA SER A 35 16.30 -2.56 -10.97
C SER A 35 15.19 -3.44 -11.57
N LEU A 36 14.23 -3.84 -10.77
CA LEU A 36 13.08 -4.63 -11.24
C LEU A 36 12.19 -3.83 -12.19
N LEU A 37 11.89 -2.56 -11.88
CA LEU A 37 11.13 -1.68 -12.78
C LEU A 37 11.85 -1.49 -14.13
N HIS A 38 13.17 -1.28 -14.11
CA HIS A 38 13.96 -1.18 -15.31
C HIS A 38 13.93 -2.47 -16.14
N LEU A 39 14.19 -3.61 -15.52
CA LEU A 39 14.26 -4.90 -16.20
C LEU A 39 12.89 -5.34 -16.75
N SER A 40 11.80 -5.07 -16.02
CA SER A 40 10.45 -5.39 -16.49
C SER A 40 9.91 -4.44 -17.57
N GLY A 41 10.64 -3.37 -17.87
CA GLY A 41 10.38 -2.50 -19.02
C GLY A 41 9.53 -1.27 -18.74
N TYR A 42 9.41 -0.86 -17.48
CA TYR A 42 8.88 0.47 -17.13
C TYR A 42 9.77 1.59 -17.69
N ASP A 43 9.21 2.80 -17.82
CA ASP A 43 9.95 3.99 -18.25
C ASP A 43 10.94 4.48 -17.15
N LEU A 44 11.93 3.63 -16.89
CA LEU A 44 13.05 3.91 -16.00
C LEU A 44 14.35 3.46 -16.66
N SER A 45 15.09 4.40 -17.24
CA SER A 45 16.29 4.11 -17.99
C SER A 45 17.46 3.65 -17.11
N LEU A 46 18.44 2.97 -17.72
CA LEU A 46 19.68 2.58 -17.05
C LEU A 46 20.47 3.81 -16.58
N ASP A 47 20.36 4.94 -17.27
CA ASP A 47 21.03 6.19 -16.87
C ASP A 47 20.40 6.78 -15.59
N GLU A 48 19.10 6.62 -15.40
CA GLU A 48 18.45 6.97 -14.12
C GLU A 48 18.95 6.08 -12.98
N ILE A 49 19.18 4.80 -13.23
CA ILE A 49 19.77 3.88 -12.25
C ILE A 49 21.21 4.27 -11.90
N LYS A 50 22.02 4.66 -12.91
CA LYS A 50 23.38 5.19 -12.68
C LYS A 50 23.38 6.48 -11.86
N ASN A 51 22.32 7.28 -11.99
CA ASN A 51 22.10 8.51 -11.22
C ASN A 51 21.41 8.28 -9.88
N PHE A 52 21.46 7.08 -9.33
CA PHE A 52 20.89 6.75 -8.03
C PHE A 52 21.36 7.73 -6.94
N ARG A 53 20.39 8.27 -6.18
CA ARG A 53 20.61 9.26 -5.10
C ARG A 53 21.18 10.61 -5.58
N GLN A 54 21.18 10.88 -6.87
CA GLN A 54 21.57 12.19 -7.37
C GLN A 54 20.37 13.13 -7.39
N LEU A 55 20.61 14.41 -7.20
CA LEU A 55 19.57 15.44 -7.20
C LEU A 55 18.83 15.43 -8.54
N HIS A 56 17.51 15.43 -8.50
CA HIS A 56 16.59 15.38 -9.65
C HIS A 56 16.55 14.06 -10.45
N SER A 57 17.23 12.99 -10.00
CA SER A 57 17.06 11.69 -10.64
C SER A 57 15.69 11.08 -10.30
N LYS A 58 15.21 10.16 -11.17
CA LYS A 58 14.00 9.37 -10.89
C LYS A 58 14.22 8.30 -9.82
N THR A 59 15.45 8.14 -9.31
CA THR A 59 15.86 7.10 -8.37
C THR A 59 16.40 7.69 -7.06
N PRO A 60 15.57 8.37 -6.26
CA PRO A 60 15.98 8.85 -4.95
C PRO A 60 16.38 7.69 -4.02
N GLY A 61 17.07 7.99 -2.92
CA GLY A 61 17.60 6.98 -1.99
C GLY A 61 16.54 6.07 -1.36
N HIS A 62 15.32 6.54 -1.24
CA HIS A 62 14.13 5.76 -0.89
C HIS A 62 13.07 5.99 -1.97
N PRO A 63 12.20 5.01 -2.28
CA PRO A 63 11.18 5.21 -3.30
C PRO A 63 10.25 6.37 -2.95
N GLU A 64 9.99 7.23 -3.93
CA GLU A 64 9.06 8.35 -3.80
C GLU A 64 7.98 8.27 -4.86
N PHE A 65 6.72 8.36 -4.42
CA PHE A 65 5.56 8.37 -5.30
C PHE A 65 5.64 9.53 -6.30
N GLY A 66 5.45 9.22 -7.58
CA GLY A 66 5.45 10.20 -8.66
C GLY A 66 6.83 10.49 -9.28
N TYR A 67 7.92 9.85 -8.81
CA TYR A 67 9.25 9.99 -9.42
C TYR A 67 9.49 8.95 -10.52
N ALA A 68 9.32 7.67 -10.24
CA ALA A 68 9.42 6.62 -11.24
C ALA A 68 8.06 5.92 -11.43
N PRO A 69 7.67 5.59 -12.67
CA PRO A 69 6.48 4.78 -12.92
C PRO A 69 6.58 3.41 -12.22
N GLY A 70 5.48 2.93 -11.64
CA GLY A 70 5.45 1.67 -10.88
C GLY A 70 5.81 1.81 -9.40
N VAL A 71 6.23 2.98 -8.92
CA VAL A 71 6.39 3.26 -7.50
C VAL A 71 5.03 3.65 -6.90
N GLU A 72 4.46 2.76 -6.10
CA GLU A 72 3.10 2.90 -5.57
C GLU A 72 2.99 3.83 -4.35
N THR A 73 4.06 4.00 -3.59
CA THR A 73 4.08 4.86 -2.40
C THR A 73 5.48 5.36 -2.06
N THR A 74 5.55 6.45 -1.29
CA THR A 74 6.78 6.93 -0.70
C THR A 74 7.08 6.16 0.58
N THR A 75 8.25 5.52 0.65
CA THR A 75 8.72 4.79 1.82
C THR A 75 10.06 5.33 2.32
N GLY A 76 10.60 4.74 3.38
CA GLY A 76 11.75 5.23 4.12
C GLY A 76 11.46 5.24 5.61
N PRO A 77 10.40 5.92 6.09
CA PRO A 77 9.90 5.69 7.45
C PRO A 77 9.32 4.27 7.56
N LEU A 78 10.01 3.40 8.29
CA LEU A 78 9.68 1.98 8.41
C LEU A 78 8.26 1.77 8.95
N GLY A 79 7.60 0.71 8.50
CA GLY A 79 6.22 0.37 8.90
C GLY A 79 5.12 1.12 8.15
N GLN A 80 5.35 2.34 7.67
CA GLN A 80 4.31 3.10 6.97
C GLN A 80 3.97 2.53 5.58
N GLY A 81 4.94 1.94 4.87
CA GLY A 81 4.67 1.24 3.60
C GLY A 81 3.71 0.07 3.80
N LEU A 82 3.92 -0.74 4.84
CA LEU A 82 3.00 -1.81 5.22
C LEU A 82 1.60 -1.27 5.54
N ALA A 83 1.51 -0.16 6.26
CA ALA A 83 0.23 0.49 6.57
C ALA A 83 -0.48 1.01 5.30
N ASN A 84 0.27 1.59 4.35
CA ASN A 84 -0.29 1.99 3.05
C ASN A 84 -0.81 0.78 2.28
N ALA A 85 -0.10 -0.33 2.29
CA ALA A 85 -0.53 -1.57 1.64
C ALA A 85 -1.83 -2.12 2.25
N VAL A 86 -1.99 -2.04 3.57
CA VAL A 86 -3.27 -2.37 4.24
C VAL A 86 -4.39 -1.46 3.70
N GLY A 87 -4.13 -0.17 3.52
CA GLY A 87 -5.08 0.76 2.92
C GLY A 87 -5.44 0.42 1.47
N MET A 88 -4.46 0.01 0.67
CA MET A 88 -4.70 -0.46 -0.71
C MET A 88 -5.54 -1.73 -0.74
N ALA A 89 -5.29 -2.68 0.15
CA ALA A 89 -6.07 -3.91 0.24
C ALA A 89 -7.51 -3.68 0.74
N ILE A 90 -7.72 -2.71 1.62
CA ILE A 90 -9.09 -2.25 2.00
C ILE A 90 -9.80 -1.66 0.79
N ALA A 91 -9.13 -0.79 0.04
CA ALA A 91 -9.70 -0.17 -1.16
C ALA A 91 -10.10 -1.22 -2.20
N GLU A 92 -9.23 -2.20 -2.47
CA GLU A 92 -9.55 -3.33 -3.35
C GLU A 92 -10.80 -4.07 -2.87
N LYS A 93 -10.82 -4.49 -1.58
CA LYS A 93 -11.92 -5.28 -1.02
C LYS A 93 -13.27 -4.56 -1.13
N VAL A 94 -13.31 -3.25 -0.85
CA VAL A 94 -14.53 -2.44 -0.94
C VAL A 94 -14.96 -2.23 -2.39
N LEU A 95 -14.03 -1.92 -3.30
CA LEU A 95 -14.36 -1.78 -4.73
C LEU A 95 -14.81 -3.11 -5.33
N ALA A 96 -14.19 -4.21 -4.97
CA ALA A 96 -14.58 -5.54 -5.43
C ALA A 96 -16.02 -5.88 -5.03
N ASP A 97 -16.39 -5.60 -3.78
CA ASP A 97 -17.76 -5.81 -3.31
C ASP A 97 -18.80 -4.96 -4.05
N GLN A 98 -18.47 -3.69 -4.29
CA GLN A 98 -19.37 -2.74 -4.95
C GLN A 98 -19.53 -2.99 -6.45
N PHE A 99 -18.43 -3.32 -7.15
CA PHE A 99 -18.41 -3.34 -8.61
C PHE A 99 -18.40 -4.73 -9.24
N ASN A 100 -17.85 -5.75 -8.57
CA ASN A 100 -17.82 -7.08 -9.16
C ASN A 100 -19.21 -7.68 -9.28
N LYS A 101 -19.42 -8.44 -10.36
CA LYS A 101 -20.62 -9.23 -10.62
C LYS A 101 -20.20 -10.68 -10.86
N LYS A 102 -21.17 -11.61 -10.76
CA LYS A 102 -20.92 -13.05 -10.83
C LYS A 102 -20.00 -13.44 -11.99
N ASP A 103 -20.21 -12.87 -13.15
CA ASP A 103 -19.48 -13.22 -14.37
C ASP A 103 -18.46 -12.13 -14.80
N HIS A 104 -18.28 -11.08 -13.99
CA HIS A 104 -17.41 -9.94 -14.29
C HIS A 104 -16.64 -9.51 -13.02
N GLN A 105 -15.46 -10.08 -12.83
CA GLN A 105 -14.57 -9.71 -11.74
C GLN A 105 -13.62 -8.59 -12.22
N VAL A 106 -14.12 -7.35 -12.23
CA VAL A 106 -13.39 -6.19 -12.76
C VAL A 106 -12.37 -5.62 -11.77
N ILE A 107 -12.52 -5.93 -10.48
CA ILE A 107 -11.56 -5.60 -9.41
C ILE A 107 -11.13 -6.92 -8.75
N ASP A 108 -9.87 -7.31 -8.97
CA ASP A 108 -9.38 -8.62 -8.53
C ASP A 108 -7.85 -8.64 -8.40
N HIS A 109 -7.24 -7.60 -7.85
CA HIS A 109 -5.79 -7.48 -7.75
C HIS A 109 -5.29 -7.70 -6.32
N PHE A 110 -4.05 -8.14 -6.22
CA PHE A 110 -3.34 -8.34 -4.95
C PHE A 110 -2.52 -7.09 -4.58
N THR A 111 -2.23 -6.98 -3.30
CA THR A 111 -1.23 -6.05 -2.76
C THR A 111 -0.09 -6.86 -2.15
N TYR A 112 1.11 -6.74 -2.73
CA TYR A 112 2.33 -7.39 -2.27
C TYR A 112 3.20 -6.40 -1.52
N VAL A 113 3.80 -6.83 -0.43
CA VAL A 113 4.63 -5.96 0.42
C VAL A 113 5.91 -6.66 0.82
N PHE A 114 7.05 -5.98 0.71
CA PHE A 114 8.30 -6.43 1.32
C PHE A 114 8.57 -5.64 2.60
N ILE A 115 8.88 -6.36 3.67
CA ILE A 115 9.23 -5.82 4.99
C ILE A 115 10.49 -6.50 5.53
N GLY A 116 11.16 -5.85 6.45
CA GLY A 116 12.28 -6.41 7.23
C GLY A 116 12.02 -6.30 8.73
N ASP A 117 12.99 -6.74 9.54
CA ASP A 117 12.94 -6.72 11.01
C ASP A 117 12.54 -5.34 11.56
N GLY A 118 13.18 -4.27 11.07
CA GLY A 118 12.86 -2.91 11.50
C GLY A 118 11.43 -2.48 11.22
N CYS A 119 10.82 -2.95 10.11
CA CYS A 119 9.40 -2.68 9.86
C CYS A 119 8.51 -3.34 10.92
N LEU A 120 8.88 -4.52 11.40
CA LEU A 120 8.11 -5.27 12.40
C LEU A 120 8.31 -4.74 13.81
N MET A 121 9.42 -4.06 14.10
CA MET A 121 9.69 -3.40 15.37
C MET A 121 8.84 -2.13 15.55
N GLU A 122 8.47 -1.47 14.46
CA GLU A 122 7.66 -0.25 14.51
C GLU A 122 6.26 -0.52 15.07
N GLY A 123 5.82 0.32 16.02
CA GLY A 123 4.52 0.18 16.66
C GLY A 123 3.34 0.20 15.70
N ILE A 124 3.43 0.98 14.61
CA ILE A 124 2.40 1.04 13.57
C ILE A 124 2.14 -0.32 12.93
N SER A 125 3.14 -1.20 12.84
CA SER A 125 2.96 -2.55 12.27
C SER A 125 2.01 -3.40 13.12
N HIS A 126 2.06 -3.27 14.45
CA HIS A 126 1.10 -3.93 15.35
C HIS A 126 -0.32 -3.41 15.12
N GLU A 127 -0.48 -2.08 14.99
CA GLU A 127 -1.78 -1.45 14.76
C GLU A 127 -2.43 -1.97 13.47
N VAL A 128 -1.69 -1.91 12.36
CA VAL A 128 -2.27 -2.18 11.03
C VAL A 128 -2.39 -3.68 10.72
N CYS A 129 -1.45 -4.51 11.18
CA CYS A 129 -1.52 -5.96 10.96
C CYS A 129 -2.65 -6.59 11.77
N SER A 130 -2.87 -6.14 13.01
CA SER A 130 -4.03 -6.56 13.81
C SER A 130 -5.34 -6.20 13.11
N LEU A 131 -5.47 -4.99 12.59
CA LEU A 131 -6.67 -4.56 11.85
C LEU A 131 -6.85 -5.32 10.54
N ALA A 132 -5.77 -5.58 9.79
CA ALA A 132 -5.82 -6.33 8.53
C ALA A 132 -6.34 -7.75 8.73
N GLY A 133 -5.91 -8.43 9.80
CA GLY A 133 -6.44 -9.75 10.16
C GLY A 133 -7.91 -9.69 10.55
N THR A 134 -8.31 -8.68 11.36
CA THR A 134 -9.71 -8.46 11.75
C THR A 134 -10.62 -8.23 10.55
N LEU A 135 -10.15 -7.47 9.55
CA LEU A 135 -10.91 -7.20 8.32
C LEU A 135 -10.83 -8.33 7.28
N GLY A 136 -10.03 -9.37 7.52
CA GLY A 136 -9.89 -10.51 6.60
C GLY A 136 -9.40 -10.10 5.21
N LEU A 137 -8.29 -9.35 5.11
CA LEU A 137 -7.79 -8.81 3.85
C LEU A 137 -7.05 -9.88 3.05
N GLY A 138 -7.76 -10.83 2.44
CA GLY A 138 -7.20 -12.01 1.80
C GLY A 138 -6.29 -11.74 0.59
N LYS A 139 -6.34 -10.54 0.01
CA LYS A 139 -5.47 -10.15 -1.10
C LYS A 139 -4.24 -9.34 -0.68
N LEU A 140 -3.96 -9.26 0.62
CA LEU A 140 -2.73 -8.70 1.16
C LEU A 140 -1.72 -9.82 1.40
N ILE A 141 -0.59 -9.80 0.70
CA ILE A 141 0.50 -10.77 0.81
C ILE A 141 1.77 -10.04 1.19
N VAL A 142 2.33 -10.38 2.34
CA VAL A 142 3.50 -9.73 2.92
C VAL A 142 4.67 -10.71 2.96
N PHE A 143 5.80 -10.32 2.40
CA PHE A 143 7.06 -11.03 2.48
C PHE A 143 7.90 -10.41 3.59
N TYR A 144 8.23 -11.21 4.56
CA TYR A 144 9.16 -10.83 5.63
C TYR A 144 10.56 -11.32 5.29
N ASP A 145 11.45 -10.37 5.02
CA ASP A 145 12.89 -10.60 4.87
C ASP A 145 13.49 -10.81 6.26
N ASP A 146 13.50 -12.08 6.67
CA ASP A 146 13.94 -12.55 7.98
C ASP A 146 15.43 -12.87 7.91
N ASN A 147 16.27 -11.83 7.93
CA ASN A 147 17.72 -11.96 7.87
C ASN A 147 18.41 -11.76 9.23
N GLY A 148 17.69 -11.31 10.25
CA GLY A 148 18.19 -11.14 11.61
C GLY A 148 19.20 -10.02 11.80
N ILE A 149 19.33 -9.10 10.83
CA ILE A 149 20.32 -8.02 10.87
C ILE A 149 19.65 -6.65 10.73
N SER A 150 20.02 -5.73 11.60
CA SER A 150 19.70 -4.30 11.49
C SER A 150 20.97 -3.46 11.40
N ILE A 151 20.85 -2.12 11.42
CA ILE A 151 22.00 -1.20 11.37
C ILE A 151 22.95 -1.41 12.56
N ASP A 152 22.42 -1.78 13.73
CA ASP A 152 23.21 -1.96 14.96
C ASP A 152 23.78 -3.38 15.11
N GLY A 153 23.52 -4.28 14.15
CA GLY A 153 23.98 -5.66 14.15
C GLY A 153 22.89 -6.71 14.25
N GLU A 154 23.20 -7.86 14.84
CA GLU A 154 22.28 -8.96 15.06
C GLU A 154 21.14 -8.55 15.99
N VAL A 155 19.89 -8.80 15.57
CA VAL A 155 18.68 -8.28 16.26
C VAL A 155 18.32 -9.02 17.54
N ASP A 156 18.87 -10.17 17.82
CA ASP A 156 18.50 -11.06 18.92
C ASP A 156 18.49 -10.37 20.30
N ALA A 157 19.31 -9.33 20.48
CA ALA A 157 19.41 -8.58 21.73
C ALA A 157 18.24 -7.62 21.99
N TRP A 158 17.47 -7.24 20.95
CA TRP A 158 16.38 -6.26 21.06
C TRP A 158 15.12 -6.61 20.25
N PHE A 159 15.12 -7.71 19.53
CA PHE A 159 13.96 -8.21 18.79
C PHE A 159 13.89 -9.73 18.88
N SER A 160 13.21 -10.22 19.91
CA SER A 160 13.04 -11.65 20.20
C SER A 160 11.59 -12.13 20.03
N ASP A 161 10.80 -11.39 19.28
CA ASP A 161 9.40 -11.74 19.01
C ASP A 161 9.31 -13.04 18.22
N ASP A 162 8.38 -13.91 18.60
CA ASP A 162 7.95 -15.01 17.73
C ASP A 162 7.00 -14.42 16.67
N THR A 163 7.57 -13.94 15.57
CA THR A 163 6.85 -13.27 14.48
C THR A 163 5.71 -14.14 13.95
N LYS A 164 5.93 -15.45 13.79
CA LYS A 164 4.92 -16.41 13.35
C LYS A 164 3.71 -16.37 14.27
N LYS A 165 3.91 -16.64 15.58
CA LYS A 165 2.83 -16.63 16.56
C LYS A 165 2.15 -15.28 16.68
N ARG A 166 2.92 -14.20 16.57
CA ARG A 166 2.37 -12.85 16.58
C ARG A 166 1.36 -12.65 15.45
N PHE A 167 1.70 -13.03 14.22
CA PHE A 167 0.80 -12.89 13.08
C PHE A 167 -0.34 -13.90 13.11
N GLU A 168 -0.11 -15.13 13.56
CA GLU A 168 -1.18 -16.10 13.81
C GLU A 168 -2.21 -15.54 14.81
N SER A 169 -1.76 -14.85 15.87
CA SER A 169 -2.64 -14.20 16.86
C SER A 169 -3.45 -13.04 16.29
N TYR A 170 -2.95 -12.36 15.24
CA TYR A 170 -3.71 -11.38 14.50
C TYR A 170 -4.73 -11.98 13.53
N GLY A 171 -4.78 -13.29 13.38
CA GLY A 171 -5.67 -13.98 12.46
C GLY A 171 -5.14 -14.12 11.03
N TRP A 172 -3.84 -13.92 10.81
CA TRP A 172 -3.20 -14.10 9.52
C TRP A 172 -2.96 -15.58 9.19
N HIS A 173 -2.86 -15.85 7.89
CA HIS A 173 -2.23 -17.07 7.39
C HIS A 173 -0.72 -16.85 7.36
N VAL A 174 0.06 -17.79 7.88
CA VAL A 174 1.52 -17.69 7.94
C VAL A 174 2.17 -18.86 7.22
N LEU A 175 2.99 -18.58 6.23
CA LEU A 175 3.89 -19.52 5.58
C LEU A 175 5.29 -19.28 6.13
N ASP A 176 5.76 -20.24 6.92
CA ASP A 176 6.99 -20.11 7.68
C ASP A 176 8.14 -20.93 7.07
N THR A 177 9.36 -20.51 7.34
CA THR A 177 10.58 -21.25 7.01
C THR A 177 10.80 -21.43 5.49
N ILE A 178 10.47 -20.41 4.70
CA ILE A 178 10.74 -20.38 3.26
C ILE A 178 12.20 -19.98 3.05
N ASP A 179 12.95 -20.73 2.26
CA ASP A 179 14.29 -20.30 1.82
C ASP A 179 14.16 -19.13 0.84
N GLY A 180 14.49 -17.93 1.30
CA GLY A 180 14.41 -16.69 0.50
C GLY A 180 15.42 -16.62 -0.66
N HIS A 181 16.32 -17.57 -0.76
CA HIS A 181 17.25 -17.75 -1.89
C HIS A 181 16.83 -18.87 -2.84
N ASN A 182 15.73 -19.58 -2.55
CA ASN A 182 15.17 -20.65 -3.38
C ASN A 182 13.92 -20.14 -4.15
N SER A 183 14.08 -19.89 -5.46
CA SER A 183 13.01 -19.37 -6.30
C SER A 183 11.80 -20.31 -6.42
N GLU A 184 11.98 -21.63 -6.31
CA GLU A 184 10.89 -22.61 -6.39
C GLU A 184 10.03 -22.54 -5.11
N GLU A 185 10.66 -22.48 -3.93
CA GLU A 185 9.93 -22.32 -2.66
C GLU A 185 9.17 -21.00 -2.60
N ILE A 186 9.79 -19.89 -3.03
CA ILE A 186 9.14 -18.60 -3.10
C ILE A 186 7.93 -18.63 -4.04
N SER A 187 8.09 -19.23 -5.23
CA SER A 187 7.01 -19.34 -6.21
C SER A 187 5.84 -20.16 -5.68
N GLN A 188 6.12 -21.28 -5.01
CA GLN A 188 5.09 -22.10 -4.39
C GLN A 188 4.38 -21.35 -3.25
N ALA A 189 5.13 -20.63 -2.41
CA ALA A 189 4.57 -19.83 -1.32
C ALA A 189 3.63 -18.72 -1.85
N ILE A 190 3.96 -18.08 -2.96
CA ILE A 190 3.08 -17.10 -3.61
C ILE A 190 1.78 -17.76 -4.07
N ILE A 191 1.86 -18.92 -4.75
CA ILE A 191 0.70 -19.66 -5.23
C ILE A 191 -0.21 -20.06 -4.06
N ASP A 192 0.37 -20.49 -2.95
CA ASP A 192 -0.41 -20.88 -1.77
C ASP A 192 -1.01 -19.68 -1.04
N ALA A 193 -0.31 -18.56 -0.98
CA ALA A 193 -0.83 -17.30 -0.47
C ALA A 193 -2.02 -16.77 -1.30
N GLN A 194 -1.94 -16.83 -2.63
CA GLN A 194 -3.02 -16.40 -3.52
C GLN A 194 -4.31 -17.23 -3.40
N LYS A 195 -4.21 -18.47 -2.93
CA LYS A 195 -5.38 -19.32 -2.64
C LYS A 195 -6.11 -18.92 -1.36
N GLN A 196 -5.45 -18.15 -0.49
CA GLN A 196 -6.00 -17.73 0.80
C GLN A 196 -6.84 -16.47 0.63
N VAL A 197 -8.17 -16.63 0.50
CA VAL A 197 -9.07 -15.51 0.16
C VAL A 197 -9.64 -14.75 1.37
N ASN A 198 -9.55 -15.31 2.59
CA ASN A 198 -10.23 -14.77 3.77
C ASN A 198 -9.29 -14.21 4.84
N LYS A 199 -7.99 -14.34 4.66
CA LYS A 199 -6.98 -13.89 5.61
C LYS A 199 -5.80 -13.28 4.86
N PRO A 200 -5.20 -12.19 5.35
CA PRO A 200 -3.91 -11.76 4.83
C PRO A 200 -2.85 -12.82 5.08
N THR A 201 -1.84 -12.89 4.22
CA THR A 201 -0.77 -13.89 4.33
C THR A 201 0.57 -13.24 4.62
N LEU A 202 1.29 -13.77 5.60
CA LEU A 202 2.71 -13.50 5.84
C LEU A 202 3.55 -14.66 5.32
N ILE A 203 4.54 -14.38 4.49
CA ILE A 203 5.55 -15.33 4.01
C ILE A 203 6.87 -14.99 4.70
N CYS A 204 7.33 -15.83 5.63
CA CYS A 204 8.60 -15.64 6.33
C CYS A 204 9.73 -16.21 5.49
N CYS A 205 10.53 -15.35 4.86
CA CYS A 205 11.64 -15.73 4.00
C CYS A 205 12.97 -15.62 4.78
N LYS A 206 13.58 -16.73 5.06
CA LYS A 206 14.96 -16.74 5.60
C LYS A 206 15.93 -16.31 4.53
N THR A 207 16.65 -15.22 4.77
CA THR A 207 17.63 -14.68 3.84
C THR A 207 18.96 -14.37 4.53
N ILE A 208 19.94 -14.02 3.73
CA ILE A 208 21.25 -13.55 4.20
C ILE A 208 21.47 -12.16 3.62
N ILE A 209 21.52 -11.14 4.47
CA ILE A 209 21.83 -9.78 4.01
C ILE A 209 23.20 -9.78 3.30
N GLY A 210 23.30 -9.08 2.15
CA GLY A 210 24.53 -9.04 1.37
C GLY A 210 24.96 -10.38 0.78
N PHE A 211 23.99 -11.26 0.49
CA PHE A 211 24.23 -12.59 -0.09
C PHE A 211 25.21 -12.56 -1.27
N GLY A 212 26.18 -13.44 -1.24
CA GLY A 212 27.25 -13.53 -2.24
C GLY A 212 28.46 -12.61 -1.99
N SER A 213 28.42 -11.74 -0.98
CA SER A 213 29.58 -10.95 -0.57
C SER A 213 30.49 -11.77 0.35
N PRO A 214 31.70 -12.15 -0.06
CA PRO A 214 32.55 -13.07 0.72
C PRO A 214 32.91 -12.57 2.11
N ASN A 215 33.06 -11.27 2.31
CA ASN A 215 33.52 -10.70 3.57
C ASN A 215 32.40 -9.98 4.36
N LYS A 216 31.30 -9.58 3.70
CA LYS A 216 30.28 -8.73 4.31
C LYS A 216 28.90 -9.37 4.42
N GLN A 217 28.62 -10.50 3.75
CA GLN A 217 27.30 -11.15 3.89
C GLN A 217 27.03 -11.54 5.35
N GLY A 218 25.78 -11.43 5.76
CA GLY A 218 25.33 -11.73 7.12
C GLY A 218 25.77 -10.73 8.17
N LYS A 219 26.25 -9.54 7.78
CA LYS A 219 26.73 -8.50 8.71
C LYS A 219 26.08 -7.15 8.43
N GLU A 220 26.03 -6.31 9.45
CA GLU A 220 25.53 -4.94 9.39
C GLU A 220 26.31 -4.04 8.44
N ASP A 221 27.58 -4.34 8.17
CA ASP A 221 28.47 -3.59 7.26
C ASP A 221 27.90 -3.39 5.85
N CYS A 222 26.94 -4.21 5.42
CA CYS A 222 26.25 -4.06 4.12
C CYS A 222 24.83 -3.51 4.25
N HIS A 223 24.34 -3.22 5.45
CA HIS A 223 23.03 -2.66 5.66
C HIS A 223 23.00 -1.17 5.27
N GLY A 224 22.46 -0.86 4.10
CA GLY A 224 22.37 0.53 3.60
C GLY A 224 23.72 1.19 3.27
N ALA A 225 24.80 0.45 3.29
CA ALA A 225 26.16 0.91 2.99
C ALA A 225 26.67 0.31 1.68
N ALA A 226 27.52 1.06 0.98
CA ALA A 226 28.22 0.55 -0.20
C ALA A 226 29.22 -0.55 0.18
N LEU A 227 29.25 -1.63 -0.61
CA LEU A 227 30.22 -2.72 -0.41
C LEU A 227 31.67 -2.25 -0.58
N GLY A 228 31.91 -1.25 -1.43
CA GLY A 228 33.24 -0.80 -1.84
C GLY A 228 33.76 -1.58 -3.05
N GLU A 229 34.67 -0.97 -3.79
CA GLU A 229 35.09 -1.48 -5.11
C GLU A 229 35.70 -2.90 -5.04
N GLU A 230 36.53 -3.18 -4.05
CA GLU A 230 37.14 -4.49 -3.90
C GLU A 230 36.13 -5.57 -3.53
N GLU A 231 35.25 -5.29 -2.61
CA GLU A 231 34.19 -6.24 -2.23
C GLU A 231 33.20 -6.48 -3.36
N VAL A 232 32.85 -5.46 -4.16
CA VAL A 232 32.04 -5.61 -5.39
C VAL A 232 32.69 -6.58 -6.37
N LYS A 233 34.03 -6.48 -6.59
CA LYS A 233 34.77 -7.42 -7.46
C LYS A 233 34.67 -8.85 -6.94
N LEU A 234 34.87 -9.03 -5.62
CA LEU A 234 34.78 -10.35 -4.98
C LEU A 234 33.36 -10.92 -5.06
N THR A 235 32.35 -10.11 -4.81
CA THR A 235 30.94 -10.49 -4.88
C THR A 235 30.56 -10.90 -6.29
N ARG A 236 30.93 -10.12 -7.30
CA ARG A 236 30.71 -10.47 -8.71
C ARG A 236 31.33 -11.83 -9.07
N LYS A 237 32.56 -12.08 -8.64
CA LYS A 237 33.23 -13.36 -8.84
C LYS A 237 32.50 -14.50 -8.14
N ALA A 238 32.07 -14.30 -6.88
CA ALA A 238 31.36 -15.31 -6.10
C ALA A 238 30.00 -15.67 -6.74
N LEU A 239 29.30 -14.68 -7.30
CA LEU A 239 28.03 -14.85 -8.00
C LEU A 239 28.18 -15.28 -9.47
N GLY A 240 29.40 -15.45 -9.98
CA GLY A 240 29.64 -15.81 -11.38
C GLY A 240 29.24 -14.71 -12.37
N TRP A 241 29.22 -13.45 -11.95
CA TRP A 241 28.85 -12.31 -12.80
C TRP A 241 30.08 -11.70 -13.46
N GLU A 242 30.29 -11.97 -14.74
CA GLU A 242 31.49 -11.59 -15.49
C GLU A 242 31.38 -10.28 -16.27
N TYR A 243 30.15 -9.73 -16.39
CA TYR A 243 29.91 -8.53 -17.19
C TYR A 243 30.35 -7.26 -16.44
N ASP A 244 30.74 -6.22 -17.17
CA ASP A 244 31.09 -4.93 -16.61
C ASP A 244 29.92 -4.26 -15.85
N PRO A 245 30.17 -3.32 -14.95
CA PRO A 245 29.12 -2.58 -14.27
C PRO A 245 28.14 -1.95 -15.27
N PHE A 246 26.83 -2.10 -15.02
CA PHE A 246 25.73 -1.65 -15.85
C PHE A 246 25.65 -2.29 -17.26
N VAL A 247 26.43 -3.31 -17.52
CA VAL A 247 26.28 -4.15 -18.72
C VAL A 247 25.38 -5.33 -18.36
N ILE A 248 24.18 -5.33 -18.91
CA ILE A 248 23.17 -6.37 -18.66
C ILE A 248 22.99 -7.16 -19.97
N PRO A 249 23.21 -8.49 -19.98
CA PRO A 249 23.02 -9.31 -21.16
C PRO A 249 21.57 -9.25 -21.69
N GLN A 250 21.41 -9.30 -23.00
CA GLN A 250 20.09 -9.27 -23.63
C GLN A 250 19.18 -10.40 -23.14
N GLU A 251 19.73 -11.58 -22.87
CA GLU A 251 18.97 -12.72 -22.34
C GLU A 251 18.31 -12.45 -20.97
N ILE A 252 18.87 -11.53 -20.16
CA ILE A 252 18.26 -11.09 -18.89
C ILE A 252 17.06 -10.20 -19.20
N TYR A 253 17.22 -9.21 -20.10
CA TYR A 253 16.11 -8.39 -20.53
C TYR A 253 14.98 -9.24 -21.13
N ASP A 254 15.30 -10.19 -21.98
CA ASP A 254 14.30 -11.06 -22.64
C ASP A 254 13.49 -11.90 -21.63
N LYS A 255 14.12 -12.26 -20.52
CA LYS A 255 13.45 -13.01 -19.44
C LYS A 255 12.63 -12.13 -18.50
N TRP A 256 13.02 -10.86 -18.34
CA TRP A 256 12.39 -9.94 -17.37
C TRP A 256 11.40 -8.97 -18.04
N ASP A 257 11.48 -8.74 -19.36
CA ASP A 257 10.58 -7.81 -20.05
C ASP A 257 9.12 -8.25 -19.95
N ALA A 258 8.35 -7.53 -19.14
CA ALA A 258 6.93 -7.78 -18.91
C ALA A 258 6.00 -7.01 -19.88
N LYS A 259 6.53 -6.26 -20.85
CA LYS A 259 5.70 -5.42 -21.74
C LYS A 259 4.70 -6.23 -22.56
N VAL A 260 5.11 -7.36 -23.11
CA VAL A 260 4.23 -8.20 -23.94
C VAL A 260 3.22 -8.95 -23.07
N SER A 261 3.69 -9.60 -22.01
CA SER A 261 2.83 -10.36 -21.09
C SER A 261 1.87 -9.46 -20.33
N GLY A 262 2.35 -8.30 -19.85
CA GLY A 262 1.54 -7.31 -19.16
C GLY A 262 0.47 -6.69 -20.08
N LYS A 263 0.88 -6.31 -21.32
CA LYS A 263 -0.09 -5.83 -22.32
C LYS A 263 -1.19 -6.86 -22.58
N LYS A 264 -0.84 -8.13 -22.71
CA LYS A 264 -1.84 -9.19 -22.92
C LYS A 264 -2.83 -9.26 -21.76
N LYS A 265 -2.36 -9.23 -20.50
CA LYS A 265 -3.22 -9.23 -19.31
C LYS A 265 -4.11 -7.98 -19.26
N ASN A 266 -3.57 -6.83 -19.64
CA ASN A 266 -4.32 -5.58 -19.71
C ASN A 266 -5.40 -5.65 -20.81
N ASP A 267 -5.07 -6.11 -22.02
CA ASP A 267 -6.03 -6.27 -23.12
C ASP A 267 -7.16 -7.27 -22.76
N GLU A 268 -6.83 -8.36 -22.06
CA GLU A 268 -7.82 -9.32 -21.54
C GLU A 268 -8.79 -8.65 -20.55
N TRP A 269 -8.25 -7.80 -19.68
CA TRP A 269 -9.08 -7.03 -18.75
C TRP A 269 -9.92 -5.97 -19.48
N ASP A 270 -9.38 -5.29 -20.49
CA ASP A 270 -10.11 -4.31 -21.29
C ASP A 270 -11.31 -4.95 -22.00
N LEU A 271 -11.16 -6.18 -22.52
CA LEU A 271 -12.27 -6.95 -23.09
C LEU A 271 -13.32 -7.31 -22.02
N LEU A 272 -12.89 -7.74 -20.83
CA LEU A 272 -13.78 -8.00 -19.70
C LEU A 272 -14.54 -6.73 -19.29
N PHE A 273 -13.82 -5.60 -19.20
CA PHE A 273 -14.43 -4.32 -18.80
C PHE A 273 -15.37 -3.76 -19.88
N SER A 274 -15.08 -4.00 -21.16
CA SER A 274 -16.00 -3.67 -22.25
C SER A 274 -17.30 -4.45 -22.13
N SER A 275 -17.21 -5.78 -21.93
CA SER A 275 -18.39 -6.62 -21.68
C SER A 275 -19.15 -6.18 -20.42
N TYR A 276 -18.44 -5.84 -19.35
CA TYR A 276 -19.04 -5.29 -18.12
C TYR A 276 -19.78 -4.00 -18.39
N SER A 277 -19.21 -3.10 -19.20
CA SER A 277 -19.84 -1.82 -19.56
C SER A 277 -21.13 -1.99 -20.36
N ASP A 278 -21.21 -3.02 -21.21
CA ASP A 278 -22.43 -3.33 -21.97
C ASP A 278 -23.55 -3.85 -21.06
N HIS A 279 -23.21 -4.64 -20.02
CA HIS A 279 -24.19 -5.23 -19.12
C HIS A 279 -24.53 -4.31 -17.93
N TYR A 280 -23.58 -3.50 -17.46
CA TYR A 280 -23.68 -2.65 -16.27
C TYR A 280 -23.17 -1.23 -16.53
N PRO A 281 -23.75 -0.48 -17.49
CA PRO A 281 -23.20 0.80 -17.96
C PRO A 281 -23.06 1.85 -16.85
N GLU A 282 -24.01 1.90 -15.92
CA GLU A 282 -23.95 2.86 -14.80
C GLU A 282 -22.81 2.55 -13.83
N LEU A 283 -22.61 1.27 -13.49
CA LEU A 283 -21.52 0.85 -12.62
C LEU A 283 -20.17 1.03 -13.27
N ALA A 284 -20.04 0.73 -14.57
CA ALA A 284 -18.80 0.95 -15.32
C ALA A 284 -18.43 2.44 -15.39
N ALA A 285 -19.39 3.30 -15.66
CA ALA A 285 -19.21 4.75 -15.68
C ALA A 285 -18.80 5.28 -14.29
N GLU A 286 -19.44 4.77 -13.23
CA GLU A 286 -19.15 5.15 -11.86
C GLU A 286 -17.75 4.69 -11.43
N LEU A 287 -17.36 3.45 -11.71
CA LEU A 287 -15.99 2.98 -11.40
C LEU A 287 -14.95 3.85 -12.11
N LYS A 288 -15.13 4.10 -13.39
CA LYS A 288 -14.21 4.94 -14.16
C LYS A 288 -14.15 6.36 -13.61
N ARG A 289 -15.29 6.99 -13.30
CA ARG A 289 -15.36 8.33 -12.68
C ARG A 289 -14.55 8.39 -11.39
N ARG A 290 -14.72 7.39 -10.49
CA ARG A 290 -14.02 7.34 -9.20
C ARG A 290 -12.52 7.16 -9.38
N MET A 291 -12.10 6.26 -10.25
CA MET A 291 -10.68 6.02 -10.51
C MET A 291 -9.98 7.22 -11.17
N GLU A 292 -10.71 8.00 -11.96
CA GLU A 292 -10.25 9.29 -12.50
C GLU A 292 -10.28 10.43 -11.46
N GLY A 293 -10.81 10.19 -10.27
CA GLY A 293 -10.90 11.19 -9.18
C GLY A 293 -11.90 12.33 -9.47
N ARG A 294 -12.83 12.13 -10.39
CA ARG A 294 -13.86 13.11 -10.74
C ARG A 294 -15.03 13.04 -9.76
N LEU A 295 -15.54 14.21 -9.36
CA LEU A 295 -16.74 14.31 -8.54
C LEU A 295 -18.01 13.98 -9.38
N PRO A 296 -19.14 13.59 -8.73
CA PRO A 296 -20.44 13.43 -9.40
C PRO A 296 -20.89 14.70 -10.13
N GLU A 297 -21.63 14.54 -11.23
CA GLU A 297 -21.96 15.62 -12.18
C GLU A 297 -22.59 16.87 -11.54
N HIS A 298 -23.46 16.72 -10.57
CA HIS A 298 -24.17 17.85 -9.94
C HIS A 298 -23.62 18.22 -8.56
N PHE A 299 -22.45 17.71 -8.18
CA PHE A 299 -21.92 17.91 -6.83
C PHE A 299 -21.69 19.38 -6.49
N ASP A 300 -21.16 20.18 -7.42
CA ASP A 300 -20.87 21.60 -7.21
C ASP A 300 -22.16 22.41 -6.96
N GLN A 301 -23.22 22.13 -7.72
CA GLN A 301 -24.51 22.80 -7.52
C GLN A 301 -25.09 22.43 -6.15
N LEU A 302 -25.20 21.14 -5.86
CA LEU A 302 -25.81 20.64 -4.62
C LEU A 302 -25.04 21.07 -3.37
N SER A 303 -23.70 21.14 -3.45
CA SER A 303 -22.88 21.65 -2.37
C SER A 303 -23.06 23.15 -2.12
N ASN A 304 -23.17 23.96 -3.19
CA ASN A 304 -23.46 25.38 -3.08
C ASN A 304 -24.87 25.64 -2.49
N ASP A 305 -25.88 24.87 -2.90
CA ASP A 305 -27.22 24.98 -2.35
C ASP A 305 -27.24 24.68 -0.84
N TYR A 306 -26.47 23.67 -0.40
CA TYR A 306 -26.31 23.36 1.02
C TYR A 306 -25.60 24.49 1.79
N ILE A 307 -24.56 25.11 1.23
CA ILE A 307 -23.87 26.25 1.83
C ILE A 307 -24.82 27.42 2.04
N ILE A 308 -25.64 27.73 1.05
CA ILE A 308 -26.67 28.78 1.14
C ILE A 308 -27.67 28.48 2.25
N GLN A 309 -28.17 27.25 2.32
CA GLN A 309 -29.07 26.82 3.40
C GLN A 309 -28.44 26.96 4.79
N CYS A 310 -27.15 26.63 4.94
CA CYS A 310 -26.45 26.85 6.21
C CYS A 310 -26.37 28.33 6.59
N GLN A 311 -26.11 29.22 5.63
CA GLN A 311 -26.08 30.68 5.86
C GLN A 311 -27.44 31.23 6.26
N GLU A 312 -28.52 30.79 5.58
CA GLU A 312 -29.88 31.22 5.88
C GLU A 312 -30.35 30.77 7.27
N LYS A 313 -30.03 29.53 7.64
CA LYS A 313 -30.36 28.99 8.99
C LYS A 313 -29.57 29.65 10.11
N ALA A 314 -28.33 30.05 9.87
CA ALA A 314 -27.43 30.70 10.79
C ALA A 314 -27.39 30.03 12.20
N GLU A 315 -27.38 28.70 12.24
CA GLU A 315 -27.45 27.93 13.47
C GLU A 315 -26.17 28.11 14.33
N LYS A 316 -26.33 28.32 15.61
CA LYS A 316 -25.22 28.33 16.58
C LYS A 316 -25.01 26.92 17.13
N ILE A 317 -24.10 26.18 16.55
CA ILE A 317 -23.81 24.79 16.91
C ILE A 317 -22.31 24.56 17.12
N ALA A 318 -21.95 23.44 17.77
CA ALA A 318 -20.55 23.02 17.89
C ALA A 318 -19.95 22.68 16.52
N SER A 319 -18.66 23.00 16.30
CA SER A 319 -17.98 22.75 15.03
C SER A 319 -18.02 21.27 14.60
N ARG A 320 -17.87 20.33 15.55
CA ARG A 320 -18.05 18.89 15.26
C ARG A 320 -19.47 18.53 14.76
N LYS A 321 -20.50 19.24 15.25
CA LYS A 321 -21.88 19.05 14.77
C LYS A 321 -22.08 19.64 13.37
N ALA A 322 -21.46 20.78 13.09
CA ALA A 322 -21.43 21.33 11.74
C ALA A 322 -20.76 20.37 10.75
N SER A 323 -19.61 19.77 11.15
CA SER A 323 -18.95 18.72 10.38
C SER A 323 -19.85 17.51 10.12
N GLN A 324 -20.56 17.01 11.14
CA GLN A 324 -21.52 15.90 10.96
C GLN A 324 -22.66 16.29 10.02
N ASN A 325 -23.16 17.52 10.11
CA ASN A 325 -24.19 18.00 9.19
C ASN A 325 -23.70 18.03 7.73
N CYS A 326 -22.41 18.38 7.50
CA CYS A 326 -21.80 18.25 6.17
C CYS A 326 -21.72 16.79 5.71
N LEU A 327 -21.34 15.85 6.60
CA LEU A 327 -21.34 14.43 6.27
C LEU A 327 -22.75 13.91 5.89
N ASN A 328 -23.79 14.36 6.62
CA ASN A 328 -25.17 14.01 6.29
C ASN A 328 -25.65 14.60 4.97
N ALA A 329 -25.15 15.80 4.61
CA ALA A 329 -25.53 16.46 3.35
C ALA A 329 -24.75 15.89 2.15
N PHE A 330 -23.46 15.69 2.29
CA PHE A 330 -22.57 15.29 1.18
C PHE A 330 -22.41 13.78 1.03
N GLY A 331 -22.50 13.01 2.13
CA GLY A 331 -22.35 11.56 2.10
C GLY A 331 -23.27 10.86 1.09
N PRO A 332 -24.57 11.20 1.00
CA PRO A 332 -25.45 10.64 -0.01
C PRO A 332 -25.08 11.01 -1.45
N LEU A 333 -24.35 12.10 -1.65
CA LEU A 333 -23.92 12.60 -2.96
C LEU A 333 -22.57 12.00 -3.41
N LEU A 334 -21.81 11.44 -2.48
CA LEU A 334 -20.45 10.94 -2.68
C LEU A 334 -20.39 9.45 -2.32
N PRO A 335 -20.84 8.55 -3.21
CA PRO A 335 -20.79 7.11 -2.95
C PRO A 335 -19.35 6.56 -2.77
N GLU A 336 -18.33 7.33 -3.15
CA GLU A 336 -16.92 7.07 -2.90
C GLU A 336 -16.41 7.58 -1.54
N LEU A 337 -17.27 8.17 -0.70
CA LEU A 337 -16.86 8.65 0.62
C LEU A 337 -16.65 7.47 1.58
N LEU A 338 -15.42 7.28 2.02
CA LEU A 338 -15.01 6.22 2.92
C LEU A 338 -14.40 6.82 4.19
N GLY A 339 -15.07 6.67 5.31
CA GLY A 339 -14.70 7.35 6.54
C GLY A 339 -14.36 6.44 7.71
N GLY A 340 -13.92 7.05 8.80
CA GLY A 340 -13.66 6.35 10.04
C GLY A 340 -13.23 7.26 11.18
N SER A 341 -12.98 6.64 12.32
CA SER A 341 -12.45 7.32 13.51
C SER A 341 -11.58 6.36 14.32
N ALA A 342 -10.58 6.91 14.99
CA ALA A 342 -9.75 6.19 15.97
C ALA A 342 -10.49 6.09 17.31
N ASP A 343 -11.49 5.21 17.37
CA ASP A 343 -12.34 4.90 18.54
C ASP A 343 -13.12 6.10 19.14
N LEU A 344 -13.28 7.17 18.39
CA LEU A 344 -13.93 8.40 18.86
C LEU A 344 -15.15 8.80 18.02
N ALA A 345 -15.76 7.86 17.30
CA ALA A 345 -16.84 8.12 16.36
C ALA A 345 -18.01 8.94 16.97
N GLY A 346 -18.43 8.60 18.19
CA GLY A 346 -19.48 9.32 18.93
C GLY A 346 -19.04 10.69 19.41
N SER A 347 -17.77 10.86 19.78
CA SER A 347 -17.21 12.14 20.26
C SER A 347 -16.90 13.10 19.12
N ASN A 348 -16.31 12.59 18.05
CA ASN A 348 -16.00 13.37 16.85
C ASN A 348 -17.20 13.64 15.96
N LEU A 349 -18.33 12.94 16.18
CA LEU A 349 -19.55 12.99 15.36
C LEU A 349 -19.27 12.68 13.88
N THR A 350 -18.53 11.59 13.62
CA THR A 350 -18.14 11.16 12.28
C THR A 350 -19.00 10.05 11.70
N ILE A 351 -19.88 9.46 12.51
CA ILE A 351 -20.97 8.62 12.01
C ILE A 351 -22.10 9.55 11.53
N TRP A 352 -22.54 9.33 10.32
CA TRP A 352 -23.64 10.04 9.67
C TRP A 352 -24.75 9.04 9.31
N ASN A 353 -25.93 9.54 8.86
CA ASN A 353 -27.13 8.73 8.66
C ASN A 353 -26.98 7.56 7.67
N GLY A 354 -26.04 7.65 6.73
CA GLY A 354 -25.74 6.60 5.76
C GLY A 354 -24.50 5.79 6.08
N SER A 355 -23.90 5.96 7.27
CA SER A 355 -22.73 5.17 7.65
C SER A 355 -23.08 3.70 7.83
N LYS A 356 -22.33 2.83 7.13
CA LYS A 356 -22.42 1.38 7.23
C LYS A 356 -21.03 0.82 7.52
N PRO A 357 -20.83 0.04 8.59
CA PRO A 357 -19.54 -0.55 8.92
C PRO A 357 -19.02 -1.49 7.83
N ILE A 358 -17.70 -1.58 7.73
CA ILE A 358 -16.98 -2.60 6.96
C ILE A 358 -16.44 -3.62 7.96
N ASP A 359 -16.60 -4.91 7.67
CA ASP A 359 -16.01 -6.00 8.44
C ASP A 359 -15.46 -7.12 7.53
N SER A 360 -15.04 -8.23 8.12
CA SER A 360 -14.47 -9.36 7.37
C SER A 360 -15.46 -10.02 6.41
N ASN A 361 -16.76 -9.97 6.69
CA ASN A 361 -17.83 -10.66 5.96
C ASN A 361 -18.63 -9.73 5.03
N ASP A 362 -18.60 -8.42 5.32
CA ASP A 362 -19.38 -7.42 4.57
C ASP A 362 -18.49 -6.19 4.29
N ALA A 363 -18.09 -6.05 3.04
CA ALA A 363 -17.33 -4.91 2.55
C ALA A 363 -18.17 -3.87 1.82
N SER A 364 -19.50 -4.02 1.78
CA SER A 364 -20.41 -3.08 1.14
C SER A 364 -20.58 -1.76 1.90
N GLY A 365 -19.91 -1.62 3.05
CA GLY A 365 -19.95 -0.43 3.89
C GLY A 365 -19.09 0.73 3.38
N ASN A 366 -19.14 1.82 4.14
CA ASN A 366 -18.41 3.06 3.89
C ASN A 366 -17.79 3.65 5.16
N TYR A 367 -17.71 2.87 6.24
CA TYR A 367 -17.16 3.31 7.52
C TYR A 367 -16.25 2.25 8.14
N ILE A 368 -15.04 2.66 8.51
CA ILE A 368 -14.03 1.82 9.14
C ILE A 368 -13.92 2.18 10.62
N PHE A 369 -14.14 1.21 11.50
CA PHE A 369 -13.80 1.32 12.90
C PHE A 369 -12.31 1.00 13.09
N TYR A 370 -11.48 2.03 13.13
CA TYR A 370 -10.02 1.85 13.26
C TYR A 370 -9.59 1.36 14.65
N GLY A 371 -10.43 1.57 15.67
CA GLY A 371 -10.03 1.40 17.07
C GLY A 371 -9.00 2.46 17.47
N VAL A 372 -8.36 2.32 18.62
CA VAL A 372 -7.35 3.27 19.12
C VAL A 372 -6.04 3.09 18.35
N ARG A 373 -5.99 3.63 17.10
CA ARG A 373 -4.88 3.48 16.15
C ARG A 373 -4.73 4.74 15.29
N GLU A 374 -4.40 5.87 15.88
CA GLU A 374 -4.33 7.15 15.17
C GLU A 374 -3.29 7.14 14.05
N PHE A 375 -2.12 6.57 14.32
CA PHE A 375 -1.05 6.47 13.35
C PHE A 375 -1.40 5.47 12.23
N GLY A 376 -1.85 4.29 12.61
CA GLY A 376 -2.32 3.27 11.66
C GLY A 376 -3.46 3.77 10.78
N MET A 377 -4.49 4.42 11.36
CA MET A 377 -5.59 5.05 10.63
C MET A 377 -5.08 6.01 9.56
N SER A 378 -4.23 6.95 9.96
CA SER A 378 -3.75 8.01 9.06
C SER A 378 -2.88 7.44 7.93
N ALA A 379 -2.06 6.43 8.20
CA ALA A 379 -1.25 5.77 7.17
C ALA A 379 -2.09 4.85 6.27
N ILE A 380 -3.11 4.17 6.79
CA ILE A 380 -4.10 3.42 5.99
C ILE A 380 -4.83 4.37 5.04
N MET A 381 -5.25 5.54 5.50
CA MET A 381 -5.86 6.58 4.68
C MET A 381 -4.96 6.99 3.52
N ASN A 382 -3.65 7.12 3.74
CA ASN A 382 -2.69 7.38 2.68
C ASN A 382 -2.71 6.26 1.63
N GLY A 383 -2.76 5.00 2.05
CA GLY A 383 -2.87 3.84 1.16
C GLY A 383 -4.15 3.84 0.33
N ILE A 384 -5.30 4.16 0.94
CA ILE A 384 -6.58 4.29 0.24
C ILE A 384 -6.51 5.41 -0.81
N SER A 385 -5.92 6.56 -0.46
CA SER A 385 -5.73 7.68 -1.39
C SER A 385 -4.77 7.35 -2.55
N LEU A 386 -3.73 6.56 -2.29
CA LEU A 386 -2.77 6.11 -3.30
C LEU A 386 -3.41 5.12 -4.27
N HIS A 387 -4.23 4.20 -3.76
CA HIS A 387 -4.98 3.25 -4.57
C HIS A 387 -5.95 3.96 -5.53
N GLY A 388 -6.65 4.98 -5.06
CA GLY A 388 -7.69 5.68 -5.80
C GLY A 388 -9.09 5.06 -5.60
N GLY A 389 -10.09 5.70 -6.21
CA GLY A 389 -11.49 5.27 -6.15
C GLY A 389 -12.27 5.79 -4.94
N PHE A 390 -11.63 6.46 -3.98
CA PHE A 390 -12.24 6.94 -2.75
C PHE A 390 -11.86 8.38 -2.40
N ILE A 391 -12.76 9.03 -1.69
CA ILE A 391 -12.51 10.22 -0.88
C ILE A 391 -12.54 9.74 0.58
N ASN A 392 -11.37 9.68 1.24
CA ASN A 392 -11.33 9.17 2.60
C ASN A 392 -11.28 10.28 3.64
N TYR A 393 -11.84 9.97 4.82
CA TYR A 393 -11.68 10.79 6.02
C TYR A 393 -11.42 9.93 7.25
N GLY A 394 -10.66 10.50 8.20
CA GLY A 394 -10.40 9.86 9.48
C GLY A 394 -10.35 10.88 10.59
N ALA A 395 -10.84 10.50 11.76
CA ALA A 395 -11.04 11.43 12.86
C ALA A 395 -10.40 10.97 14.17
N THR A 396 -9.94 11.96 14.91
CA THR A 396 -9.51 11.81 16.31
C THR A 396 -9.62 13.17 17.01
N PHE A 397 -9.27 13.26 18.30
CA PHE A 397 -9.10 14.55 18.95
C PHE A 397 -7.88 15.29 18.41
N LEU A 398 -7.88 16.62 18.48
CA LEU A 398 -6.80 17.45 17.94
C LEU A 398 -5.44 17.07 18.52
N MET A 399 -5.35 16.83 19.84
CA MET A 399 -4.12 16.43 20.50
C MET A 399 -3.54 15.11 19.95
N PHE A 400 -4.39 14.18 19.55
CA PHE A 400 -3.95 12.87 19.06
C PHE A 400 -3.42 12.91 17.62
N MET A 401 -3.48 14.07 16.96
CA MET A 401 -2.72 14.31 15.73
C MET A 401 -1.22 14.08 15.94
N GLU A 402 -0.72 14.30 17.15
CA GLU A 402 0.69 14.05 17.48
C GLU A 402 1.08 12.56 17.34
N TYR A 403 0.17 11.62 17.62
CA TYR A 403 0.39 10.19 17.30
C TYR A 403 0.40 9.93 15.80
N ALA A 404 -0.44 10.63 15.03
CA ALA A 404 -0.60 10.48 13.60
C ALA A 404 0.39 11.30 12.75
N ARG A 405 1.15 12.20 13.36
CA ARG A 405 1.95 13.26 12.70
C ARG A 405 2.79 12.76 11.54
N ASN A 406 3.46 11.63 11.69
CA ASN A 406 4.32 11.09 10.64
C ASN A 406 3.52 10.66 9.39
N ALA A 407 2.34 10.08 9.55
CA ALA A 407 1.48 9.70 8.42
C ALA A 407 0.86 10.93 7.75
N VAL A 408 0.44 11.94 8.53
CA VAL A 408 -0.06 13.23 8.00
C VAL A 408 1.02 13.92 7.17
N ARG A 409 2.27 13.92 7.66
CA ARG A 409 3.42 14.42 6.91
C ARG A 409 3.61 13.68 5.57
N MET A 410 3.45 12.36 5.55
CA MET A 410 3.58 11.56 4.34
C MET A 410 2.45 11.84 3.35
N ALA A 411 1.22 12.08 3.81
CA ALA A 411 0.12 12.53 2.94
C ALA A 411 0.50 13.82 2.18
N ALA A 412 1.08 14.79 2.91
CA ALA A 412 1.52 16.06 2.33
C ALA A 412 2.68 15.87 1.34
N LEU A 413 3.70 15.06 1.68
CA LEU A 413 4.83 14.76 0.80
C LEU A 413 4.39 14.09 -0.50
N MET A 414 3.47 13.14 -0.43
CA MET A 414 2.92 12.44 -1.60
C MET A 414 1.83 13.25 -2.33
N LYS A 415 1.45 14.43 -1.80
CA LYS A 415 0.39 15.29 -2.35
C LYS A 415 -0.93 14.55 -2.53
N LYS A 416 -1.26 13.67 -1.57
CA LYS A 416 -2.50 12.89 -1.61
C LYS A 416 -3.59 13.56 -0.79
N ARG A 417 -4.81 13.51 -1.33
CA ARG A 417 -5.99 14.05 -0.67
C ARG A 417 -6.49 13.06 0.38
N SER A 418 -6.36 13.43 1.65
CA SER A 418 -6.97 12.77 2.80
C SER A 418 -7.59 13.83 3.70
N ILE A 419 -8.79 13.57 4.22
CA ILE A 419 -9.50 14.52 5.09
C ILE A 419 -9.26 14.09 6.53
N PHE A 420 -8.44 14.84 7.25
CA PHE A 420 -8.19 14.65 8.68
C PHE A 420 -9.15 15.51 9.48
N ILE A 421 -9.99 14.89 10.32
CA ILE A 421 -10.96 15.57 11.16
C ILE A 421 -10.43 15.56 12.60
N TYR A 422 -9.94 16.70 13.04
CA TYR A 422 -9.47 16.90 14.41
C TYR A 422 -10.49 17.73 15.16
N THR A 423 -11.04 17.15 16.23
CA THR A 423 -12.08 17.82 17.01
C THR A 423 -11.54 18.39 18.31
N HIS A 424 -12.45 18.80 19.17
CA HIS A 424 -12.21 19.54 20.41
C HIS A 424 -11.22 18.86 21.35
N ASP A 425 -10.31 19.67 21.86
CA ASP A 425 -9.54 19.46 23.09
C ASP A 425 -9.66 20.74 23.90
N SER A 426 -10.26 20.70 25.07
CA SER A 426 -10.46 21.87 25.88
C SER A 426 -10.43 21.52 27.36
N ILE A 427 -10.15 22.53 28.20
CA ILE A 427 -10.09 22.38 29.67
C ILE A 427 -11.39 21.77 30.23
N GLY A 428 -12.54 22.04 29.64
CA GLY A 428 -13.82 21.55 30.07
C GLY A 428 -14.28 20.22 29.49
N LEU A 429 -13.57 19.70 28.51
CA LEU A 429 -13.91 18.50 27.71
C LEU A 429 -12.68 17.68 27.35
N GLY A 430 -11.74 17.59 28.23
CA GLY A 430 -10.55 16.75 28.02
C GLY A 430 -10.82 15.28 28.25
#